data_8f553079934296903a0fe472b6fbff37
#
_entry.id   8f553079934296903a0fe472b6fbff37
#
_cell.length_a   1.000
_cell.length_b   1.000
_cell.length_c   1.000
_cell.angle_alpha   90.00
_cell.angle_beta   90.00
_cell.angle_gamma   90.00
#
_symmetry.space_group_name_H-M   'P 1'
#
loop_
_entity.id
_entity.type
_entity.pdbx_description
1 polymer ?
#
loop_
_entity_poly.entity_id
_entity_poly.type
_entity_poly.pdbx_seq_one_letter_code
_entity_poly.pdbx_strand_id
1 'polypeptide(L)'
;MSNFNKVGTFMKSFGQEVKSKPSLSSDKINKLRIDLIKEELDELQDAMKNNDLLEVADALTDILYVTYGAGHAFGIDLDKCFEEVQNSNMSKLDENGKPIYNESGKVMKGPNYFKPDLSKFVS
;
A
#
# COMPACT_ATOMS: atom_id res chain seq x y z
N MET A 1 6.89 -15.58 5.73
CA MET A 1 6.45 -14.31 6.35
C MET A 1 6.36 -13.22 5.30
N SER A 2 5.22 -12.54 5.23
CA SER A 2 5.02 -11.47 4.27
C SER A 2 5.88 -10.25 4.61
N ASN A 3 6.04 -9.35 3.64
CA ASN A 3 6.75 -8.09 3.89
C ASN A 3 6.02 -7.24 4.94
N PHE A 4 4.69 -7.23 4.90
CA PHE A 4 3.89 -6.56 5.91
C PHE A 4 4.21 -7.11 7.31
N ASN A 5 4.25 -8.43 7.47
CA ASN A 5 4.56 -9.05 8.75
C ASN A 5 5.99 -8.76 9.23
N LYS A 6 6.95 -8.69 8.31
CA LYS A 6 8.33 -8.31 8.65
C LYS A 6 8.39 -6.90 9.25
N VAL A 7 7.64 -5.96 8.69
CA VAL A 7 7.58 -4.60 9.22
C VAL A 7 6.94 -4.58 10.61
N GLY A 8 5.91 -5.39 10.84
CA GLY A 8 5.33 -5.56 12.18
C GLY A 8 6.34 -6.05 13.20
N THR A 9 7.18 -7.01 12.81
CA THR A 9 8.26 -7.53 13.66
C THR A 9 9.26 -6.41 14.00
N PHE A 10 9.65 -5.61 13.01
CA PHE A 10 10.52 -4.45 13.24
C PHE A 10 9.90 -3.49 14.26
N MET A 11 8.64 -3.12 14.05
CA MET A 11 7.96 -2.16 14.94
C MET A 11 7.91 -2.65 16.37
N LYS A 12 7.57 -3.92 16.59
CA LYS A 12 7.54 -4.52 17.93
C LYS A 12 8.92 -4.56 18.55
N SER A 13 9.95 -4.90 17.78
CA SER A 13 11.33 -4.96 18.27
C SER A 13 11.86 -3.61 18.71
N PHE A 14 11.38 -2.54 18.07
CA PHE A 14 11.81 -1.17 18.37
C PHE A 14 10.83 -0.39 19.24
N GLY A 15 9.87 -1.08 19.85
CA GLY A 15 8.96 -0.48 20.83
C GLY A 15 7.88 0.41 20.24
N GLN A 16 7.58 0.27 18.95
CA GLN A 16 6.49 1.00 18.31
C GLN A 16 5.18 0.22 18.44
N GLU A 17 4.08 0.95 18.60
CA GLU A 17 2.78 0.31 18.78
C GLU A 17 2.27 -0.35 17.49
N VAL A 18 1.88 -1.62 17.62
CA VAL A 18 1.18 -2.36 16.57
C VAL A 18 -0.23 -2.66 17.10
N LYS A 19 -1.23 -2.05 16.50
CA LYS A 19 -2.60 -2.23 16.97
C LYS A 19 -3.18 -3.57 16.54
N SER A 20 -3.98 -4.15 17.41
CA SER A 20 -4.70 -5.40 17.12
C SER A 20 -6.09 -5.16 16.52
N LYS A 21 -6.62 -3.94 16.64
CA LYS A 21 -7.94 -3.56 16.11
C LYS A 21 -7.82 -2.29 15.26
N PRO A 22 -8.56 -2.22 14.15
CA PRO A 22 -8.50 -1.05 13.26
C PRO A 22 -9.01 0.22 13.96
N SER A 23 -8.19 1.24 13.93
CA SER A 23 -8.57 2.60 14.33
C SER A 23 -7.48 3.58 13.93
N LEU A 24 -7.84 4.83 13.72
CA LEU A 24 -6.85 5.88 13.66
C LEU A 24 -6.24 6.05 15.05
N SER A 25 -5.05 6.62 15.10
CA SER A 25 -4.33 6.85 16.35
C SER A 25 -4.47 8.31 16.79
N SER A 26 -3.56 8.80 17.63
CA SER A 26 -3.51 10.22 17.98
C SER A 26 -3.17 11.07 16.76
N ASP A 27 -3.49 12.36 16.80
CA ASP A 27 -3.14 13.29 15.72
C ASP A 27 -1.62 13.27 15.46
N LYS A 28 -0.83 13.15 16.52
CA LYS A 28 0.63 13.07 16.42
C LYS A 28 1.09 11.85 15.61
N ILE A 29 0.54 10.67 15.90
CA ILE A 29 0.90 9.43 15.21
C ILE A 29 0.37 9.44 13.78
N ASN A 30 -0.85 9.90 13.57
CA ASN A 30 -1.43 10.00 12.23
C ASN A 30 -0.57 10.90 11.34
N LYS A 31 -0.17 12.05 11.87
CA LYS A 31 0.70 12.99 11.15
C LYS A 31 2.08 12.37 10.86
N LEU A 32 2.66 11.66 11.83
CA LEU A 32 3.95 11.00 11.65
C LEU A 32 3.89 10.03 10.46
N ARG A 33 2.83 9.23 10.38
CA ARG A 33 2.72 8.23 9.30
C ARG A 33 2.57 8.89 7.93
N ILE A 34 1.85 9.99 7.84
CA ILE A 34 1.75 10.77 6.60
C ILE A 34 3.11 11.38 6.24
N ASP A 35 3.79 11.98 7.21
CA ASP A 35 5.07 12.65 6.97
C ASP A 35 6.15 11.67 6.50
N LEU A 36 6.16 10.45 7.04
CA LEU A 36 7.09 9.41 6.60
C LEU A 36 6.89 9.04 5.12
N ILE A 37 5.64 8.93 4.69
CA ILE A 37 5.33 8.61 3.28
C ILE A 37 5.73 9.78 2.37
N LYS A 38 5.43 11.01 2.78
CA LYS A 38 5.81 12.21 2.01
C LYS A 38 7.32 12.35 1.87
N GLU A 39 8.06 12.11 2.94
CA GLU A 39 9.52 12.16 2.92
C GLU A 39 10.10 11.22 1.88
N GLU A 40 9.62 9.97 1.86
CA GLU A 40 10.10 8.99 0.89
C GLU A 40 9.67 9.33 -0.54
N LEU A 41 8.48 9.91 -0.71
CA LEU A 41 8.03 10.37 -2.02
C LEU A 41 8.93 11.50 -2.54
N ASP A 42 9.33 12.44 -1.68
CA ASP A 42 10.23 13.52 -2.06
C ASP A 42 11.61 12.96 -2.47
N GLU A 43 12.12 11.99 -1.73
CA GLU A 43 13.38 11.31 -2.07
C GLU A 43 13.30 10.60 -3.42
N LEU A 44 12.15 9.97 -3.73
CA LEU A 44 11.92 9.34 -5.01
C LEU A 44 11.98 10.36 -6.16
N GLN A 45 11.34 11.51 -5.98
CA GLN A 45 11.35 12.57 -7.00
C GLN A 45 12.77 13.08 -7.24
N ASP A 46 13.53 13.31 -6.18
CA ASP A 46 14.93 13.78 -6.28
C ASP A 46 15.80 12.73 -6.97
N ALA A 47 15.65 11.46 -6.61
CA ALA A 47 16.41 10.37 -7.23
C ALA A 47 16.14 10.28 -8.74
N MET A 48 14.89 10.46 -9.16
CA MET A 48 14.53 10.48 -10.58
C MET A 48 15.14 11.66 -11.31
N LYS A 49 15.13 12.86 -10.71
CA LYS A 49 15.75 14.05 -11.30
C LYS A 49 17.25 13.85 -11.50
N ASN A 50 17.89 13.11 -10.61
CA ASN A 50 19.33 12.88 -10.65
C ASN A 50 19.72 11.63 -11.46
N ASN A 51 18.76 10.96 -12.09
CA ASN A 51 18.96 9.70 -12.80
C ASN A 51 19.69 8.65 -11.94
N ASP A 52 19.41 8.64 -10.63
CA ASP A 52 20.05 7.74 -9.68
C ASP A 52 19.16 6.54 -9.42
N LEU A 53 19.35 5.49 -10.23
CA LEU A 53 18.49 4.30 -10.17
C LEU A 53 18.61 3.55 -8.85
N LEU A 54 19.79 3.56 -8.24
CA LEU A 54 19.99 2.93 -6.92
C LEU A 54 19.14 3.63 -5.86
N GLU A 55 19.14 4.97 -5.84
CA GLU A 55 18.33 5.74 -4.92
C GLU A 55 16.82 5.62 -5.24
N VAL A 56 16.45 5.46 -6.51
CA VAL A 56 15.06 5.17 -6.88
C VAL A 56 14.60 3.86 -6.24
N ALA A 57 15.43 2.80 -6.34
CA ALA A 57 15.11 1.52 -5.74
C ALA A 57 14.98 1.62 -4.21
N ASP A 58 15.87 2.37 -3.58
CA ASP A 58 15.84 2.59 -2.13
C ASP A 58 14.56 3.33 -1.71
N ALA A 59 14.23 4.42 -2.40
CA ALA A 59 13.04 5.21 -2.09
C ALA A 59 11.75 4.41 -2.29
N LEU A 60 11.64 3.66 -3.38
CA LEU A 60 10.46 2.80 -3.61
C LEU A 60 10.31 1.76 -2.53
N THR A 61 11.42 1.15 -2.11
CA THR A 61 11.40 0.15 -1.03
C THR A 61 10.98 0.78 0.29
N ASP A 62 11.49 1.97 0.59
CA ASP A 62 11.13 2.69 1.81
C ASP A 62 9.67 3.16 1.81
N ILE A 63 9.11 3.53 0.65
CA ILE A 63 7.68 3.84 0.53
C ILE A 63 6.84 2.62 0.94
N LEU A 64 7.21 1.43 0.47
CA LEU A 64 6.53 0.20 0.91
C LEU A 64 6.67 0.00 2.41
N TYR A 65 7.86 0.19 2.93
CA TYR A 65 8.17 -0.04 4.34
C TYR A 65 7.33 0.85 5.25
N VAL A 66 7.32 2.15 4.98
CA VAL A 66 6.57 3.11 5.83
C VAL A 66 5.06 2.98 5.64
N THR A 67 4.61 2.55 4.46
CA THR A 67 3.19 2.27 4.22
C THR A 67 2.72 1.06 5.02
N TYR A 68 3.50 -0.02 5.03
CA TYR A 68 3.22 -1.17 5.89
C TYR A 68 3.22 -0.76 7.37
N GLY A 69 4.14 0.12 7.75
CA GLY A 69 4.19 0.66 9.11
C GLY A 69 2.90 1.38 9.49
N ALA A 70 2.35 2.17 8.57
CA ALA A 70 1.06 2.84 8.80
C ALA A 70 -0.06 1.81 9.00
N GLY A 71 -0.07 0.73 8.21
CA GLY A 71 -1.04 -0.35 8.40
C GLY A 71 -1.01 -0.91 9.81
N HIS A 72 0.17 -1.20 10.33
CA HIS A 72 0.32 -1.70 11.71
C HIS A 72 -0.09 -0.65 12.75
N ALA A 73 0.28 0.61 12.53
CA ALA A 73 -0.06 1.69 13.46
C ALA A 73 -1.58 1.88 13.59
N PHE A 74 -2.33 1.57 12.53
CA PHE A 74 -3.79 1.73 12.50
C PHE A 74 -4.54 0.41 12.64
N GLY A 75 -3.84 -0.70 12.85
CA GLY A 75 -4.45 -2.02 13.03
C GLY A 75 -5.13 -2.56 11.79
N ILE A 76 -4.67 -2.18 10.60
CA ILE A 76 -5.23 -2.60 9.32
C ILE A 76 -4.34 -3.70 8.74
N ASP A 77 -4.93 -4.85 8.44
CA ASP A 77 -4.22 -5.95 7.79
C ASP A 77 -4.08 -5.66 6.29
N LEU A 78 -2.95 -5.04 5.91
CA LEU A 78 -2.72 -4.65 4.52
C LEU A 78 -2.51 -5.86 3.60
N ASP A 79 -2.10 -7.02 4.11
CA ASP A 79 -2.02 -8.24 3.29
C ASP A 79 -3.41 -8.64 2.79
N LYS A 80 -4.40 -8.63 3.67
CA LYS A 80 -5.78 -8.95 3.30
C LYS A 80 -6.40 -7.87 2.42
N CYS A 81 -6.15 -6.61 2.73
CA CYS A 81 -6.62 -5.50 1.89
C CYS A 81 -6.03 -5.60 0.48
N PHE A 82 -4.75 -5.92 0.38
CA PHE A 82 -4.08 -6.05 -0.91
C PHE A 82 -4.67 -7.21 -1.72
N GLU A 83 -4.93 -8.35 -1.08
CA GLU A 83 -5.54 -9.50 -1.74
C GLU A 83 -6.91 -9.14 -2.32
N GLU A 84 -7.72 -8.42 -1.56
CA GLU A 84 -9.03 -7.97 -2.04
C GLU A 84 -8.90 -7.03 -3.24
N VAL A 85 -7.99 -6.06 -3.18
CA VAL A 85 -7.74 -5.15 -4.29
C VAL A 85 -7.18 -5.89 -5.50
N GLN A 86 -6.29 -6.88 -5.29
CA GLN A 86 -5.77 -7.70 -6.37
C GLN A 86 -6.89 -8.45 -7.10
N ASN A 87 -7.78 -9.09 -6.34
CA ASN A 87 -8.90 -9.82 -6.93
C ASN A 87 -9.83 -8.88 -7.71
N SER A 88 -10.11 -7.70 -7.16
CA SER A 88 -10.88 -6.68 -7.85
C SER A 88 -10.21 -6.24 -9.15
N ASN A 89 -8.91 -5.96 -9.10
CA ASN A 89 -8.16 -5.54 -10.28
C ASN A 89 -8.16 -6.61 -11.37
N MET A 90 -7.96 -7.88 -10.99
CA MET A 90 -8.00 -8.98 -11.96
C MET A 90 -9.39 -9.21 -12.54
N SER A 91 -10.44 -8.83 -11.81
CA SER A 91 -11.82 -8.92 -12.32
C SER A 91 -12.13 -7.94 -13.45
N LYS A 92 -11.22 -7.00 -13.74
CA LYS A 92 -11.36 -6.09 -14.88
C LYS A 92 -11.16 -6.76 -16.23
N LEU A 93 -10.57 -7.96 -16.26
CA LEU A 93 -10.38 -8.71 -17.49
C LEU A 93 -11.71 -9.07 -18.14
N ASP A 94 -11.70 -9.29 -19.48
CA ASP A 94 -12.89 -9.73 -20.20
C ASP A 94 -13.18 -11.22 -19.95
N GLU A 95 -14.24 -11.74 -20.57
CA GLU A 95 -14.67 -13.13 -20.42
C GLU A 95 -13.61 -14.14 -20.84
N ASN A 96 -12.67 -13.73 -21.70
CA ASN A 96 -11.60 -14.58 -22.21
C ASN A 96 -10.29 -14.37 -21.44
N GLY A 97 -10.32 -13.63 -20.32
CA GLY A 97 -9.13 -13.35 -19.51
C GLY A 97 -8.20 -12.32 -20.13
N LYS A 98 -8.73 -11.46 -21.02
CA LYS A 98 -7.92 -10.45 -21.72
C LYS A 98 -8.26 -9.04 -21.22
N PRO A 99 -7.27 -8.13 -21.24
CA PRO A 99 -7.53 -6.75 -20.85
C PRO A 99 -8.37 -6.00 -21.85
N ILE A 100 -9.14 -5.04 -21.35
CA ILE A 100 -9.90 -4.08 -22.15
C ILE A 100 -9.28 -2.71 -21.94
N TYR A 101 -8.95 -2.01 -23.03
CA TYR A 101 -8.35 -0.67 -22.96
C TYR A 101 -9.26 0.36 -23.62
N ASN A 102 -9.21 1.60 -23.12
CA ASN A 102 -9.82 2.72 -23.80
C ASN A 102 -8.86 3.29 -24.86
N GLU A 103 -9.26 4.35 -25.54
CA GLU A 103 -8.45 4.99 -26.60
C GLU A 103 -7.10 5.52 -26.11
N SER A 104 -7.00 5.91 -24.83
CA SER A 104 -5.74 6.40 -24.25
C SER A 104 -4.90 5.31 -23.62
N GLY A 105 -5.28 4.04 -23.76
CA GLY A 105 -4.55 2.91 -23.20
C GLY A 105 -4.81 2.62 -21.73
N LYS A 106 -5.83 3.24 -21.14
CA LYS A 106 -6.22 2.98 -19.76
C LYS A 106 -7.00 1.67 -19.66
N VAL A 107 -6.68 0.84 -18.66
CA VAL A 107 -7.41 -0.40 -18.38
C VAL A 107 -8.85 -0.06 -17.99
N MET A 108 -9.80 -0.70 -18.67
CA MET A 108 -11.22 -0.54 -18.42
C MET A 108 -11.78 -1.74 -17.64
N LYS A 109 -12.94 -1.56 -17.06
CA LYS A 109 -13.62 -2.61 -16.29
C LYS A 109 -14.34 -3.57 -17.25
N GLY A 110 -14.10 -4.86 -17.06
CA GLY A 110 -14.77 -5.91 -17.82
C GLY A 110 -16.14 -6.25 -17.26
N PRO A 111 -16.84 -7.23 -17.89
CA PRO A 111 -18.22 -7.56 -17.53
C PRO A 111 -18.37 -8.18 -16.14
N ASN A 112 -17.32 -8.82 -15.62
CA ASN A 112 -17.35 -9.47 -14.31
C ASN A 112 -16.67 -8.64 -13.22
N TYR A 113 -16.39 -7.36 -13.49
CA TYR A 113 -15.75 -6.49 -12.52
C TYR A 113 -16.55 -6.37 -11.24
N PHE A 114 -15.87 -6.46 -10.11
CA PHE A 114 -16.44 -6.11 -8.81
C PHE A 114 -15.55 -5.09 -8.10
N LYS A 115 -16.20 -4.15 -7.42
CA LYS A 115 -15.51 -3.14 -6.63
C LYS A 115 -14.89 -3.78 -5.39
N PRO A 116 -13.66 -3.41 -4.99
CA PRO A 116 -13.08 -3.96 -3.76
C PRO A 116 -13.88 -3.52 -2.54
N ASP A 117 -14.10 -4.44 -1.62
CA ASP A 117 -14.78 -4.15 -0.35
C ASP A 117 -13.78 -4.36 0.79
N LEU A 118 -13.28 -3.27 1.34
CA LEU A 118 -12.35 -3.30 2.45
C LEU A 118 -13.02 -3.12 3.81
N SER A 119 -14.34 -2.95 3.85
CA SER A 119 -15.07 -2.65 5.09
C SER A 119 -14.87 -3.71 6.18
N LYS A 120 -14.77 -4.97 5.79
CA LYS A 120 -14.56 -6.09 6.73
C LYS A 120 -13.19 -6.09 7.39
N PHE A 121 -12.23 -5.35 6.83
CA PHE A 121 -10.87 -5.29 7.39
C PHE A 121 -10.64 -4.06 8.28
N VAL A 122 -11.64 -3.18 8.39
CA VAL A 122 -11.52 -1.93 9.15
C VAL A 122 -12.63 -1.76 10.19
N SER A 123 -13.42 -2.80 10.39
CA SER A 123 -14.52 -2.79 11.38
C SER A 123 -14.22 -3.62 12.62
#